data_a046240dd56977207536990a8dfe5120
#
_entry.id   a046240dd56977207536990a8dfe5120
#
_cell.length_a   1.000
_cell.length_b   1.000
_cell.length_c   1.000
_cell.angle_alpha   90.00
_cell.angle_beta   90.00
_cell.angle_gamma   90.00
#
_symmetry.space_group_name_H-M   'P 1'
#
loop_
_entity.id
_entity.type
_entity.pdbx_description
1 polymer ?
#
loop_
_entity_poly.entity_id
_entity_poly.type
_entity_poly.pdbx_seq_one_letter_code
_entity_poly.pdbx_strand_id
1 'polypeptide(L)'
;NVAKERVTEVLNARKALFEEAELAAKLSAESIDVTLPGRGQTSGGLHPVTRTLERIEQFFTHIGYGIAEGPEVEDDYHNFEALNIPGHHPARSMHDTFYFNANMLLRTHTSPVQVRTMESKQPPIRIVCPGRVYRSDSDITHSPMFHQVEGLLVDRDINFADLKGTIEEFLRVFFEKELAVRFRPSYFPFTEPSAEVDMECVMCSGKGCRVC
;
A
#
# COMPACT_ATOMS: atom_id res chain seq x y z
N ASN A 1 59.85 46.85 35.34
CA ASN A 1 58.98 45.73 35.03
C ASN A 1 57.65 45.74 35.82
N VAL A 2 57.67 46.08 37.13
CA VAL A 2 56.46 46.07 37.97
C VAL A 2 55.33 46.96 37.42
N ALA A 3 55.62 48.14 36.91
CA ALA A 3 54.61 49.02 36.33
C ALA A 3 53.99 48.43 35.05
N LYS A 4 54.77 47.78 34.20
CA LYS A 4 54.29 47.13 33.01
C LYS A 4 53.38 45.95 33.32
N GLU A 5 53.75 45.14 34.30
CA GLU A 5 52.96 43.99 34.77
C GLU A 5 51.61 44.45 35.33
N ARG A 6 51.61 45.51 36.16
CA ARG A 6 50.37 46.04 36.72
C ARG A 6 49.41 46.64 35.68
N VAL A 7 49.98 47.34 34.64
CA VAL A 7 49.19 47.85 33.55
C VAL A 7 48.59 46.71 32.71
N THR A 8 49.37 45.65 32.44
CA THR A 8 48.92 44.48 31.69
C THR A 8 47.83 43.76 32.46
N GLU A 9 47.96 43.62 33.79
CA GLU A 9 46.94 42.98 34.63
C GLU A 9 45.62 43.75 34.60
N VAL A 10 45.65 45.08 34.76
CA VAL A 10 44.46 45.93 34.69
C VAL A 10 43.79 45.89 33.31
N LEU A 11 44.58 45.87 32.24
CA LEU A 11 44.08 45.78 30.87
C LEU A 11 43.39 44.43 30.62
N ASN A 12 44.02 43.34 31.07
CA ASN A 12 43.45 42.01 30.91
C ASN A 12 42.16 41.85 31.73
N ALA A 13 42.12 42.35 32.95
CA ALA A 13 40.92 42.34 33.79
C ALA A 13 39.78 43.13 33.11
N ARG A 14 40.10 44.30 32.53
CA ARG A 14 39.09 45.11 31.85
C ARG A 14 38.59 44.48 30.55
N LYS A 15 39.50 43.87 29.81
CA LYS A 15 39.16 43.10 28.60
C LYS A 15 38.20 41.94 28.94
N ALA A 16 38.49 41.15 29.98
CA ALA A 16 37.63 40.06 30.40
C ALA A 16 36.22 40.54 30.74
N LEU A 17 36.08 41.66 31.45
CA LEU A 17 34.77 42.25 31.75
C LEU A 17 33.98 42.66 30.49
N PHE A 18 34.66 43.19 29.49
CA PHE A 18 33.98 43.52 28.22
C PHE A 18 33.56 42.25 27.43
N GLU A 19 34.43 41.27 27.38
CA GLU A 19 34.13 40.00 26.72
C GLU A 19 32.95 39.29 27.40
N GLU A 20 32.88 39.30 28.73
CA GLU A 20 31.77 38.74 29.48
C GLU A 20 30.46 39.50 29.25
N ALA A 21 30.52 40.84 29.24
CA ALA A 21 29.36 41.68 28.97
C ALA A 21 28.83 41.49 27.51
N GLU A 22 29.76 41.41 26.54
CA GLU A 22 29.41 41.16 25.16
C GLU A 22 28.76 39.76 24.98
N LEU A 23 29.34 38.74 25.61
CA LEU A 23 28.79 37.39 25.59
C LEU A 23 27.39 37.33 26.25
N ALA A 24 27.21 37.99 27.40
CA ALA A 24 25.92 38.05 28.05
C ALA A 24 24.85 38.76 27.20
N ALA A 25 25.22 39.86 26.54
CA ALA A 25 24.31 40.55 25.61
C ALA A 25 23.95 39.69 24.43
N LYS A 26 24.93 39.00 23.86
CA LYS A 26 24.70 38.06 22.72
C LYS A 26 23.82 36.88 23.10
N LEU A 27 24.08 36.24 24.22
CA LEU A 27 23.24 35.11 24.74
C LEU A 27 21.80 35.56 25.01
N SER A 28 21.60 36.76 25.54
CA SER A 28 20.27 37.31 25.76
C SER A 28 19.54 37.62 24.45
N ALA A 29 20.22 38.11 23.44
CA ALA A 29 19.65 38.40 22.13
C ALA A 29 19.35 37.14 21.31
N GLU A 30 20.12 36.08 21.51
CA GLU A 30 19.98 34.80 20.82
C GLU A 30 19.14 33.79 21.63
N SER A 31 18.42 34.22 22.66
CA SER A 31 17.54 33.35 23.46
C SER A 31 16.45 32.73 22.59
N ILE A 32 16.41 31.42 22.53
CA ILE A 32 15.40 30.65 21.82
C ILE A 32 14.52 29.92 22.83
N ASP A 33 13.20 30.04 22.68
CA ASP A 33 12.27 29.26 23.46
C ASP A 33 12.28 27.80 22.98
N VAL A 34 12.94 26.94 23.75
CA VAL A 34 13.07 25.49 23.45
C VAL A 34 11.79 24.71 23.69
N THR A 35 10.74 25.31 24.26
CA THR A 35 9.43 24.67 24.44
C THR A 35 8.58 24.76 23.18
N LEU A 36 8.94 25.62 22.25
CA LEU A 36 8.26 25.71 20.96
C LEU A 36 8.60 24.50 20.09
N PRO A 37 7.63 23.97 19.33
CA PRO A 37 7.90 22.88 18.39
C PRO A 37 8.95 23.32 17.36
N GLY A 38 9.80 22.37 16.93
CA GLY A 38 10.82 22.62 15.91
C GLY A 38 10.22 23.16 14.61
N ARG A 39 10.93 24.10 13.98
CA ARG A 39 10.50 24.64 12.67
C ARG A 39 10.51 23.54 11.61
N GLY A 40 9.45 23.48 10.80
CA GLY A 40 9.34 22.52 9.70
C GLY A 40 8.86 21.14 10.11
N GLN A 41 8.41 20.91 11.33
CA GLN A 41 7.65 19.72 11.69
C GLN A 41 6.24 19.84 11.10
N THR A 42 6.03 19.22 9.96
CA THR A 42 4.69 18.99 9.44
C THR A 42 4.13 17.73 10.08
N SER A 43 2.88 17.75 10.53
CA SER A 43 2.19 16.53 10.92
C SER A 43 2.20 15.57 9.72
N GLY A 44 2.73 14.37 9.91
CA GLY A 44 2.68 13.33 8.89
C GLY A 44 1.24 12.87 8.64
N GLY A 45 1.02 12.25 7.50
CA GLY A 45 -0.24 11.60 7.13
C GLY A 45 0.02 10.21 6.58
N LEU A 46 -1.02 9.37 6.56
CA LEU A 46 -0.94 8.06 5.92
C LEU A 46 -0.77 8.21 4.41
N HIS A 47 0.04 7.34 3.84
CA HIS A 47 0.22 7.27 2.39
C HIS A 47 -1.13 7.01 1.69
N PRO A 48 -1.40 7.61 0.51
CA PRO A 48 -2.66 7.39 -0.21
C PRO A 48 -3.02 5.92 -0.43
N VAL A 49 -2.05 5.07 -0.75
CA VAL A 49 -2.27 3.61 -0.89
C VAL A 49 -2.76 2.98 0.42
N THR A 50 -2.14 3.32 1.56
CA THR A 50 -2.57 2.82 2.87
C THR A 50 -4.02 3.21 3.15
N ARG A 51 -4.37 4.48 2.96
CA ARG A 51 -5.75 4.97 3.13
C ARG A 51 -6.74 4.28 2.19
N THR A 52 -6.32 3.97 0.97
CA THR A 52 -7.14 3.26 -0.01
C THR A 52 -7.40 1.83 0.45
N LEU A 53 -6.36 1.11 0.89
CA LEU A 53 -6.49 -0.25 1.41
C LEU A 53 -7.39 -0.29 2.65
N GLU A 54 -7.14 0.57 3.63
CA GLU A 54 -8.00 0.68 4.83
C GLU A 54 -9.47 0.91 4.48
N ARG A 55 -9.76 1.74 3.47
CA ARG A 55 -11.14 1.99 3.03
C ARG A 55 -11.77 0.75 2.38
N ILE A 56 -11.00 0.00 1.59
CA ILE A 56 -11.45 -1.27 1.00
C ILE A 56 -11.73 -2.30 2.10
N GLU A 57 -10.78 -2.47 3.01
CA GLU A 57 -10.89 -3.40 4.14
C GLU A 57 -12.10 -3.09 5.03
N GLN A 58 -12.33 -1.81 5.33
CA GLN A 58 -13.49 -1.36 6.11
C GLN A 58 -14.81 -1.73 5.43
N PHE A 59 -14.92 -1.52 4.12
CA PHE A 59 -16.12 -1.91 3.38
C PHE A 59 -16.38 -3.40 3.49
N PHE A 60 -15.39 -4.24 3.16
CA PHE A 60 -15.55 -5.68 3.17
C PHE A 60 -15.78 -6.24 4.58
N THR A 61 -15.12 -5.70 5.58
CA THR A 61 -15.35 -6.07 6.99
C THR A 61 -16.79 -5.74 7.40
N HIS A 62 -17.32 -4.61 6.96
CA HIS A 62 -18.71 -4.21 7.27
C HIS A 62 -19.75 -5.19 6.70
N ILE A 63 -19.50 -5.77 5.54
CA ILE A 63 -20.35 -6.79 4.92
C ILE A 63 -20.00 -8.24 5.31
N GLY A 64 -19.15 -8.41 6.35
CA GLY A 64 -18.89 -9.70 6.98
C GLY A 64 -17.70 -10.49 6.41
N TYR A 65 -16.81 -9.88 5.63
CA TYR A 65 -15.56 -10.51 5.21
C TYR A 65 -14.48 -10.33 6.26
N GLY A 66 -13.66 -11.35 6.46
CA GLY A 66 -12.42 -11.26 7.23
C GLY A 66 -11.26 -10.82 6.34
N ILE A 67 -10.26 -10.17 6.94
CA ILE A 67 -9.00 -9.86 6.27
C ILE A 67 -8.07 -11.08 6.41
N ALA A 68 -7.50 -11.53 5.30
CA ALA A 68 -6.52 -12.62 5.28
C ALA A 68 -5.21 -12.13 4.66
N GLU A 69 -4.11 -12.41 5.33
CA GLU A 69 -2.77 -12.06 4.89
C GLU A 69 -1.93 -13.32 4.66
N GLY A 70 -0.90 -13.20 3.83
CA GLY A 70 0.02 -14.27 3.53
C GLY A 70 1.39 -13.76 3.09
N PRO A 71 2.38 -14.66 2.94
CA PRO A 71 3.73 -14.29 2.60
C PRO A 71 3.85 -13.67 1.20
N GLU A 72 4.80 -12.75 1.04
CA GLU A 72 5.13 -12.18 -0.28
C GLU A 72 6.08 -13.10 -1.07
N VAL A 73 6.89 -13.86 -0.35
CA VAL A 73 7.74 -14.91 -0.93
C VAL A 73 6.95 -16.22 -0.85
N GLU A 74 6.61 -16.74 -2.00
CA GLU A 74 5.74 -17.92 -2.14
C GLU A 74 6.44 -19.08 -2.83
N ASP A 75 5.87 -20.26 -2.68
CA ASP A 75 6.25 -21.41 -3.48
C ASP A 75 5.43 -21.50 -4.78
N ASP A 76 5.94 -22.28 -5.71
CA ASP A 76 5.33 -22.50 -7.02
C ASP A 76 3.95 -23.15 -6.94
N TYR A 77 3.75 -24.03 -5.96
CA TYR A 77 2.48 -24.72 -5.76
C TYR A 77 1.35 -23.73 -5.44
N HIS A 78 1.50 -22.89 -4.41
CA HIS A 78 0.47 -21.95 -4.01
C HIS A 78 0.26 -20.83 -5.04
N ASN A 79 1.34 -20.39 -5.71
CA ASN A 79 1.22 -19.29 -6.67
C ASN A 79 0.69 -19.72 -8.03
N PHE A 80 0.82 -21.01 -8.41
CA PHE A 80 0.46 -21.49 -9.74
C PHE A 80 -0.28 -22.83 -9.75
N GLU A 81 0.29 -23.91 -9.26
CA GLU A 81 -0.27 -25.24 -9.45
C GLU A 81 -1.66 -25.42 -8.82
N ALA A 82 -1.84 -24.98 -7.59
CA ALA A 82 -3.12 -25.01 -6.87
C ALA A 82 -4.20 -24.14 -7.53
N LEU A 83 -3.79 -23.21 -8.40
CA LEU A 83 -4.66 -22.35 -9.19
C LEU A 83 -4.86 -22.85 -10.64
N ASN A 84 -4.66 -24.13 -10.87
CA ASN A 84 -4.83 -24.75 -12.20
C ASN A 84 -3.89 -24.17 -13.27
N ILE A 85 -2.69 -23.74 -12.86
CA ILE A 85 -1.63 -23.23 -13.73
C ILE A 85 -0.41 -24.17 -13.63
N PRO A 86 -0.46 -25.38 -14.18
CA PRO A 86 0.64 -26.34 -14.13
C PRO A 86 1.85 -25.86 -14.93
N GLY A 87 3.02 -26.50 -14.73
CA GLY A 87 4.31 -26.07 -15.27
C GLY A 87 4.36 -25.81 -16.78
N HIS A 88 3.52 -26.48 -17.55
CA HIS A 88 3.41 -26.32 -19.01
C HIS A 88 2.33 -25.33 -19.46
N HIS A 89 1.60 -24.69 -18.52
CA HIS A 89 0.49 -23.81 -18.86
C HIS A 89 0.99 -22.48 -19.45
N PRO A 90 0.44 -22.00 -20.59
CA PRO A 90 0.88 -20.76 -21.23
C PRO A 90 0.80 -19.52 -20.32
N ALA A 91 -0.13 -19.49 -19.38
CA ALA A 91 -0.27 -18.39 -18.43
C ALA A 91 0.96 -18.19 -17.53
N ARG A 92 1.82 -19.19 -17.37
CA ARG A 92 3.11 -19.02 -16.63
C ARG A 92 4.06 -18.06 -17.33
N SER A 93 4.12 -18.11 -18.67
CA SER A 93 4.95 -17.20 -19.45
C SER A 93 4.39 -15.78 -19.53
N MET A 94 3.08 -15.61 -19.24
CA MET A 94 2.41 -14.31 -19.18
C MET A 94 2.60 -13.62 -17.81
N HIS A 95 3.04 -14.35 -16.80
CA HIS A 95 3.37 -13.81 -15.50
C HIS A 95 4.88 -13.65 -15.41
N ASP A 96 5.40 -12.52 -15.85
CA ASP A 96 6.81 -12.15 -15.68
C ASP A 96 7.17 -12.20 -14.20
N THR A 97 7.67 -13.34 -13.76
CA THR A 97 7.81 -13.72 -12.36
C THR A 97 9.24 -13.53 -11.87
N PHE A 98 9.41 -12.93 -10.71
CA PHE A 98 10.70 -12.89 -10.02
C PHE A 98 10.92 -14.19 -9.23
N TYR A 99 11.82 -15.04 -9.69
CA TYR A 99 12.22 -16.27 -9.00
C TYR A 99 13.48 -16.07 -8.15
N PHE A 100 13.46 -16.60 -6.95
CA PHE A 100 14.67 -16.75 -6.11
C PHE A 100 15.43 -18.04 -6.44
N ASN A 101 14.68 -19.09 -6.74
CA ASN A 101 15.17 -20.40 -7.18
C ASN A 101 14.05 -21.14 -7.92
N ALA A 102 14.27 -22.42 -8.22
CA ALA A 102 13.31 -23.22 -8.99
C ALA A 102 11.90 -23.33 -8.37
N ASN A 103 11.79 -23.16 -7.03
CA ASN A 103 10.55 -23.41 -6.30
C ASN A 103 10.03 -22.20 -5.52
N MET A 104 10.82 -21.12 -5.41
CA MET A 104 10.47 -19.95 -4.61
C MET A 104 10.49 -18.69 -5.46
N LEU A 105 9.47 -17.86 -5.31
CA LEU A 105 9.23 -16.67 -6.12
C LEU A 105 8.61 -15.52 -5.30
N LEU A 106 8.59 -14.32 -5.86
CA LEU A 106 7.73 -13.25 -5.38
C LEU A 106 6.33 -13.46 -5.97
N ARG A 107 5.30 -13.47 -5.12
CA ARG A 107 3.92 -13.70 -5.55
C ARG A 107 3.49 -12.71 -6.63
N THR A 108 2.87 -13.21 -7.68
CA THR A 108 2.40 -12.43 -8.83
C THR A 108 0.96 -11.92 -8.67
N HIS A 109 0.25 -12.43 -7.69
CA HIS A 109 -1.10 -12.07 -7.26
C HIS A 109 -1.33 -12.46 -5.81
N THR A 110 -2.46 -12.08 -5.23
CA THR A 110 -2.79 -12.41 -3.84
C THR A 110 -3.56 -13.73 -3.68
N SER A 111 -3.85 -14.44 -4.77
CA SER A 111 -4.55 -15.74 -4.77
C SER A 111 -3.89 -16.84 -3.92
N PRO A 112 -2.56 -16.89 -3.72
CA PRO A 112 -1.95 -17.82 -2.77
C PRO A 112 -2.55 -17.78 -1.37
N VAL A 113 -2.97 -16.58 -0.92
CA VAL A 113 -3.62 -16.41 0.38
C VAL A 113 -4.99 -17.10 0.42
N GLN A 114 -5.72 -17.10 -0.70
CA GLN A 114 -6.98 -17.84 -0.83
C GLN A 114 -6.74 -19.35 -0.73
N VAL A 115 -5.71 -19.87 -1.43
CA VAL A 115 -5.32 -21.29 -1.37
C VAL A 115 -5.01 -21.70 0.06
N ARG A 116 -4.12 -20.99 0.74
CA ARG A 116 -3.73 -21.24 2.14
C ARG A 116 -4.92 -21.19 3.10
N THR A 117 -5.85 -20.27 2.85
CA THR A 117 -7.07 -20.18 3.66
C THR A 117 -7.96 -21.41 3.45
N MET A 118 -8.17 -21.86 2.20
CA MET A 118 -8.96 -23.03 1.89
C MET A 118 -8.34 -24.34 2.39
N GLU A 119 -7.01 -24.42 2.46
CA GLU A 119 -6.31 -25.55 3.07
C GLU A 119 -6.47 -25.62 4.59
N SER A 120 -6.60 -24.47 5.24
CA SER A 120 -6.64 -24.34 6.70
C SER A 120 -8.05 -24.22 7.30
N LYS A 121 -9.06 -23.84 6.50
CA LYS A 121 -10.42 -23.56 6.96
C LYS A 121 -11.46 -24.30 6.12
N GLN A 122 -12.54 -24.69 6.79
CA GLN A 122 -13.73 -25.24 6.11
C GLN A 122 -14.73 -24.12 5.79
N PRO A 123 -15.51 -24.25 4.71
CA PRO A 123 -16.63 -23.34 4.44
C PRO A 123 -17.62 -23.26 5.61
N PRO A 124 -18.29 -22.11 5.82
CA PRO A 124 -18.24 -20.92 4.96
C PRO A 124 -16.95 -20.12 5.10
N ILE A 125 -16.41 -19.64 3.96
CA ILE A 125 -15.22 -18.78 3.88
C ILE A 125 -15.63 -17.47 3.26
N ARG A 126 -15.34 -16.36 3.92
CA ARG A 126 -15.54 -14.99 3.43
C ARG A 126 -14.31 -14.17 3.79
N ILE A 127 -13.45 -13.93 2.84
CA ILE A 127 -12.19 -13.20 3.06
C ILE A 127 -11.90 -12.23 1.93
N VAL A 128 -11.13 -11.19 2.26
CA VAL A 128 -10.38 -10.37 1.30
C VAL A 128 -8.90 -10.48 1.60
N CYS A 129 -8.12 -10.51 0.55
CA CYS A 129 -6.66 -10.71 0.59
C CYS A 129 -5.97 -9.48 -0.02
N PRO A 130 -5.78 -8.39 0.76
CA PRO A 130 -5.01 -7.25 0.32
C PRO A 130 -3.52 -7.56 0.36
N GLY A 131 -2.73 -6.97 -0.55
CA GLY A 131 -1.30 -7.11 -0.47
C GLY A 131 -0.52 -6.60 -1.66
N ARG A 132 0.80 -6.55 -1.49
CA ARG A 132 1.75 -6.26 -2.56
C ARG A 132 1.96 -7.49 -3.41
N VAL A 133 2.08 -7.28 -4.70
CA VAL A 133 2.36 -8.31 -5.70
C VAL A 133 3.44 -7.80 -6.65
N TYR A 134 4.11 -8.73 -7.36
CA TYR A 134 5.33 -8.44 -8.07
C TYR A 134 5.32 -9.09 -9.44
N ARG A 135 5.66 -8.31 -10.49
CA ARG A 135 5.85 -8.81 -11.85
C ARG A 135 7.05 -8.11 -12.46
N SER A 136 7.84 -8.82 -13.24
CA SER A 136 9.03 -8.27 -13.87
C SER A 136 8.74 -7.39 -15.09
N ASP A 137 7.49 -6.97 -15.26
CA ASP A 137 7.07 -6.01 -16.28
C ASP A 137 7.88 -4.72 -16.17
N SER A 138 8.38 -4.24 -17.30
CA SER A 138 9.21 -3.05 -17.37
C SER A 138 8.81 -2.19 -18.56
N ASP A 139 7.70 -1.47 -18.42
CA ASP A 139 7.28 -0.44 -19.36
C ASP A 139 6.80 0.84 -18.65
N ILE A 140 6.42 1.85 -19.44
CA ILE A 140 5.99 3.17 -18.92
C ILE A 140 4.70 3.08 -18.11
N THR A 141 3.90 2.05 -18.30
CA THR A 141 2.56 1.88 -17.70
C THR A 141 2.53 0.88 -16.56
N HIS A 142 3.57 0.07 -16.39
CA HIS A 142 3.65 -0.99 -15.39
C HIS A 142 4.74 -0.72 -14.36
N SER A 143 4.39 -0.94 -13.10
CA SER A 143 5.33 -0.96 -11.99
C SER A 143 5.65 -2.41 -11.62
N PRO A 144 6.93 -2.76 -11.34
CA PRO A 144 7.29 -4.11 -10.93
C PRO A 144 6.68 -4.53 -9.58
N MET A 145 6.19 -3.59 -8.80
CA MET A 145 5.43 -3.82 -7.58
C MET A 145 4.14 -3.00 -7.63
N PHE A 146 3.01 -3.64 -7.35
CA PHE A 146 1.72 -2.97 -7.20
C PHE A 146 0.89 -3.62 -6.10
N HIS A 147 -0.25 -3.03 -5.78
CA HIS A 147 -1.16 -3.55 -4.76
C HIS A 147 -2.37 -4.20 -5.42
N GLN A 148 -2.78 -5.33 -4.87
CA GLN A 148 -3.96 -6.07 -5.30
C GLN A 148 -4.82 -6.39 -4.08
N VAL A 149 -6.13 -6.46 -4.29
CA VAL A 149 -7.08 -6.96 -3.31
C VAL A 149 -7.94 -8.00 -4.00
N GLU A 150 -7.92 -9.22 -3.51
CA GLU A 150 -8.79 -10.30 -3.99
C GLU A 150 -9.82 -10.66 -2.93
N GLY A 151 -11.04 -11.00 -3.36
CA GLY A 151 -12.09 -11.49 -2.48
C GLY A 151 -12.41 -12.95 -2.77
N LEU A 152 -12.67 -13.72 -1.73
CA LEU A 152 -13.15 -15.12 -1.81
C LEU A 152 -14.38 -15.30 -0.94
N LEU A 153 -15.45 -15.81 -1.54
CA LEU A 153 -16.66 -16.24 -0.85
C LEU A 153 -16.97 -17.68 -1.24
N VAL A 154 -16.94 -18.58 -0.27
CA VAL A 154 -17.33 -19.99 -0.43
C VAL A 154 -18.42 -20.28 0.59
N ASP A 155 -19.64 -20.49 0.11
CA ASP A 155 -20.79 -20.79 0.96
C ASP A 155 -21.83 -21.59 0.14
N ARG A 156 -22.89 -22.04 0.80
CA ARG A 156 -24.04 -22.66 0.12
C ARG A 156 -24.88 -21.57 -0.55
N ASP A 157 -25.52 -21.93 -1.65
CA ASP A 157 -26.48 -21.09 -2.39
C ASP A 157 -25.92 -19.77 -2.94
N ILE A 158 -24.58 -19.63 -3.01
CA ILE A 158 -23.90 -18.49 -3.63
C ILE A 158 -23.95 -18.63 -5.15
N ASN A 159 -24.25 -17.53 -5.81
CA ASN A 159 -24.41 -17.49 -7.25
C ASN A 159 -23.82 -16.19 -7.87
N PHE A 160 -23.88 -16.07 -9.19
CA PHE A 160 -23.29 -14.93 -9.90
C PHE A 160 -23.97 -13.58 -9.56
N ALA A 161 -25.24 -13.59 -9.12
CA ALA A 161 -25.90 -12.36 -8.71
C ALA A 161 -25.32 -11.82 -7.40
N ASP A 162 -24.87 -12.69 -6.49
CA ASP A 162 -24.18 -12.29 -5.26
C ASP A 162 -22.85 -11.62 -5.57
N LEU A 163 -22.07 -12.19 -6.50
CA LEU A 163 -20.83 -11.58 -6.98
C LEU A 163 -21.08 -10.21 -7.59
N LYS A 164 -22.07 -10.12 -8.49
CA LYS A 164 -22.43 -8.86 -9.16
C LYS A 164 -22.86 -7.81 -8.15
N GLY A 165 -23.76 -8.13 -7.23
CA GLY A 165 -24.25 -7.23 -6.20
C GLY A 165 -23.13 -6.74 -5.28
N THR A 166 -22.22 -7.62 -4.88
CA THR A 166 -21.06 -7.24 -4.04
C THR A 166 -20.16 -6.24 -4.76
N ILE A 167 -19.87 -6.47 -6.03
CA ILE A 167 -18.99 -5.55 -6.81
C ILE A 167 -19.68 -4.22 -7.07
N GLU A 168 -20.95 -4.21 -7.46
CA GLU A 168 -21.71 -2.96 -7.72
C GLU A 168 -21.80 -2.13 -6.44
N GLU A 169 -22.12 -2.74 -5.31
CA GLU A 169 -22.18 -2.05 -4.02
C GLU A 169 -20.81 -1.54 -3.57
N PHE A 170 -19.76 -2.33 -3.73
CA PHE A 170 -18.40 -1.90 -3.45
C PHE A 170 -18.04 -0.66 -4.26
N LEU A 171 -18.23 -0.67 -5.56
CA LEU A 171 -17.90 0.46 -6.44
C LEU A 171 -18.70 1.71 -6.07
N ARG A 172 -20.00 1.57 -5.79
CA ARG A 172 -20.87 2.65 -5.36
C ARG A 172 -20.38 3.32 -4.06
N VAL A 173 -20.06 2.52 -3.05
CA VAL A 173 -19.60 3.03 -1.76
C VAL A 173 -18.17 3.57 -1.85
N PHE A 174 -17.29 2.89 -2.57
CA PHE A 174 -15.90 3.27 -2.68
C PHE A 174 -15.72 4.60 -3.46
N PHE A 175 -16.42 4.79 -4.55
CA PHE A 175 -16.36 6.01 -5.35
C PHE A 175 -17.38 7.07 -4.96
N GLU A 176 -18.26 6.76 -3.99
CA GLU A 176 -19.32 7.68 -3.51
C GLU A 176 -20.20 8.21 -4.67
N LYS A 177 -20.45 7.37 -5.67
CA LYS A 177 -21.14 7.73 -6.90
C LYS A 177 -21.84 6.52 -7.50
N GLU A 178 -23.04 6.74 -8.05
CA GLU A 178 -23.67 5.75 -8.91
C GLU A 178 -22.88 5.65 -10.22
N LEU A 179 -22.42 4.45 -10.55
CA LEU A 179 -21.61 4.16 -11.73
C LEU A 179 -22.26 3.08 -12.56
N ALA A 180 -22.29 3.28 -13.86
CA ALA A 180 -22.68 2.22 -14.79
C ALA A 180 -21.60 1.11 -14.77
N VAL A 181 -22.04 -0.12 -14.54
CA VAL A 181 -21.17 -1.30 -14.47
C VAL A 181 -21.59 -2.32 -15.53
N ARG A 182 -20.63 -2.90 -16.23
CA ARG A 182 -20.85 -3.92 -17.25
C ARG A 182 -19.98 -5.13 -16.95
N PHE A 183 -20.59 -6.31 -16.93
CA PHE A 183 -19.89 -7.59 -16.86
C PHE A 183 -19.75 -8.17 -18.25
N ARG A 184 -18.54 -8.55 -18.63
CA ARG A 184 -18.23 -9.21 -19.90
C ARG A 184 -17.70 -10.62 -19.62
N PRO A 185 -18.16 -11.66 -20.33
CA PRO A 185 -17.54 -12.99 -20.24
C PRO A 185 -16.05 -12.91 -20.52
N SER A 186 -15.25 -13.61 -19.72
CA SER A 186 -13.80 -13.69 -19.86
C SER A 186 -13.32 -15.09 -19.47
N TYR A 187 -12.02 -15.31 -19.51
CA TYR A 187 -11.39 -16.57 -19.16
C TYR A 187 -10.22 -16.35 -18.21
N PHE A 188 -10.20 -17.14 -17.13
CA PHE A 188 -9.04 -17.30 -16.26
C PHE A 188 -8.85 -18.78 -15.92
N PRO A 189 -7.60 -19.27 -15.73
CA PRO A 189 -7.33 -20.67 -15.47
C PRO A 189 -8.03 -21.26 -14.24
N PHE A 190 -8.27 -20.45 -13.24
CA PHE A 190 -8.82 -20.86 -11.93
C PHE A 190 -10.24 -20.36 -11.65
N THR A 191 -10.94 -19.83 -12.66
CA THR A 191 -12.32 -19.38 -12.51
C THR A 191 -13.21 -19.90 -13.62
N GLU A 192 -14.41 -20.39 -13.28
CA GLU A 192 -15.44 -20.79 -14.24
C GLU A 192 -16.83 -20.74 -13.55
N PRO A 193 -17.79 -19.94 -14.07
CA PRO A 193 -17.63 -18.96 -15.16
C PRO A 193 -16.76 -17.78 -14.76
N SER A 194 -16.17 -17.11 -15.74
CA SER A 194 -15.33 -15.93 -15.53
C SER A 194 -15.94 -14.70 -16.20
N ALA A 195 -15.76 -13.54 -15.58
CA ALA A 195 -16.16 -12.27 -16.14
C ALA A 195 -15.16 -11.16 -15.80
N GLU A 196 -14.99 -10.24 -16.72
CA GLU A 196 -14.37 -8.95 -16.49
C GLU A 196 -15.43 -7.90 -16.16
N VAL A 197 -15.04 -6.93 -15.34
CA VAL A 197 -15.91 -5.83 -14.91
C VAL A 197 -15.39 -4.52 -15.47
N ASP A 198 -16.20 -3.89 -16.33
CA ASP A 198 -15.97 -2.53 -16.79
C ASP A 198 -16.84 -1.58 -15.96
N MET A 199 -16.25 -0.49 -15.49
CA MET A 199 -17.01 0.56 -14.82
C MET A 199 -16.90 1.91 -15.55
N GLU A 200 -17.95 2.71 -15.44
CA GLU A 200 -17.92 4.08 -15.94
C GLU A 200 -16.81 4.89 -15.28
N CYS A 201 -16.06 5.66 -16.08
CA CYS A 201 -14.99 6.49 -15.55
C CYS A 201 -15.52 7.54 -14.58
N VAL A 202 -15.02 7.52 -13.34
CA VAL A 202 -15.43 8.46 -12.28
C VAL A 202 -15.10 9.93 -12.58
N MET A 203 -14.06 10.15 -13.42
CA MET A 203 -13.57 11.49 -13.75
C MET A 203 -14.38 12.16 -14.87
N CYS A 204 -14.78 11.43 -15.88
CA CYS A 204 -15.40 12.02 -17.09
C CYS A 204 -16.77 11.45 -17.45
N SER A 205 -17.28 10.47 -16.69
CA SER A 205 -18.56 9.80 -16.98
C SER A 205 -18.65 9.31 -18.44
N GLY A 206 -17.61 8.61 -18.87
CA GLY A 206 -17.54 7.97 -20.19
C GLY A 206 -17.27 8.92 -21.38
N LYS A 207 -17.04 10.21 -21.15
CA LYS A 207 -16.77 11.18 -22.24
C LYS A 207 -15.37 11.12 -22.83
N GLY A 208 -14.49 10.36 -22.22
CA GLY A 208 -13.07 10.30 -22.55
C GLY A 208 -12.24 11.34 -21.78
N CYS A 209 -11.16 10.91 -21.12
CA CYS A 209 -10.23 11.77 -20.42
C CYS A 209 -8.84 11.13 -20.35
N ARG A 210 -7.90 11.84 -19.75
CA ARG A 210 -6.51 11.34 -19.59
C ARG A 210 -6.41 10.01 -18.80
N VAL A 211 -7.38 9.72 -17.93
CA VAL A 211 -7.38 8.52 -17.08
C VAL A 211 -7.95 7.32 -17.83
N CYS A 212 -8.97 7.48 -18.63
CA CYS A 212 -9.63 6.42 -19.37
C CYS A 212 -9.34 6.49 -20.87
#